data_c9048d4e1d945d8ee9bc571a06ac305c
#
_entry.id   c9048d4e1d945d8ee9bc571a06ac305c
#
_cell.length_a   1.000
_cell.length_b   1.000
_cell.length_c   1.000
_cell.angle_alpha   90.00
_cell.angle_beta   90.00
_cell.angle_gamma   90.00
#
_symmetry.space_group_name_H-M   'P 1'
#
loop_
_entity.id
_entity.type
_entity.pdbx_description
1 polymer ?
#
loop_
_entity_poly.entity_id
_entity_poly.type
_entity_poly.pdbx_seq_one_letter_code
_entity_poly.pdbx_strand_id
1 'polypeptide(L)'
;MIHVRNQNANIEPVFFSYPADTEMDMIVRGVVENNAAEYDSTAADGFRHQFWVIDDPAVQRRITEIFEQIPALYVADGHHRTAAAARVGQEKMKTNPAHTGDEEYCFFLAVIFPDSQLKIIDYNRLVKDLNGLTPGQLLAALEKSFAVEDKGTEIYHPTELHNFAMYLGGRWYSLTAKAGTYDDNDPIGVLDVTILSNLV
;
A
#
# COMPACT_ATOMS: atom_id res chain seq x y z
N MET A 1 -13.90 -14.09 4.67
CA MET A 1 -13.84 -15.38 5.39
C MET A 1 -14.82 -16.44 4.85
N ILE A 2 -16.13 -16.16 4.70
CA ILE A 2 -17.11 -17.15 4.23
C ILE A 2 -16.73 -17.70 2.84
N HIS A 3 -16.36 -16.84 1.90
CA HIS A 3 -15.93 -17.26 0.56
C HIS A 3 -14.72 -18.21 0.59
N VAL A 4 -13.66 -17.85 1.32
CA VAL A 4 -12.45 -18.68 1.44
C VAL A 4 -12.78 -20.06 2.02
N ARG A 5 -13.64 -20.12 3.06
CA ARG A 5 -14.07 -21.41 3.65
C ARG A 5 -14.87 -22.25 2.67
N ASN A 6 -15.85 -21.65 2.00
CA ASN A 6 -16.78 -22.40 1.15
C ASN A 6 -16.16 -22.83 -0.18
N GLN A 7 -15.33 -21.98 -0.75
CA GLN A 7 -14.68 -22.27 -2.04
C GLN A 7 -13.36 -23.00 -1.89
N ASN A 8 -12.79 -23.01 -0.67
CA ASN A 8 -11.47 -23.57 -0.37
C ASN A 8 -10.36 -23.00 -1.28
N ALA A 9 -10.46 -21.71 -1.61
CA ALA A 9 -9.55 -21.04 -2.52
C ALA A 9 -9.39 -19.55 -2.14
N ASN A 10 -8.21 -19.01 -2.43
CA ASN A 10 -7.93 -17.58 -2.47
C ASN A 10 -8.11 -17.11 -3.91
N ILE A 11 -9.10 -16.28 -4.19
CA ILE A 11 -9.54 -15.94 -5.55
C ILE A 11 -8.60 -14.95 -6.22
N GLU A 12 -8.05 -14.02 -5.45
CA GLU A 12 -7.20 -12.95 -5.95
C GLU A 12 -5.89 -12.89 -5.16
N PRO A 13 -4.76 -12.56 -5.82
CA PRO A 13 -3.52 -12.32 -5.12
C PRO A 13 -3.64 -11.12 -4.17
N VAL A 14 -2.85 -11.10 -3.12
CA VAL A 14 -2.65 -9.94 -2.27
C VAL A 14 -1.39 -9.21 -2.71
N PHE A 15 -1.33 -7.91 -2.47
CA PHE A 15 -0.22 -7.07 -2.86
C PHE A 15 0.57 -6.62 -1.64
N PHE A 16 1.86 -6.98 -1.63
CA PHE A 16 2.81 -6.58 -0.60
C PHE A 16 3.94 -5.72 -1.15
N SER A 17 4.47 -4.89 -0.26
CA SER A 17 5.75 -4.22 -0.44
C SER A 17 6.76 -4.75 0.58
N TYR A 18 8.05 -4.72 0.21
CA TYR A 18 9.16 -5.03 1.10
C TYR A 18 10.28 -3.99 0.93
N PRO A 19 11.12 -3.75 1.96
CA PRO A 19 12.32 -2.93 1.82
C PRO A 19 13.24 -3.52 0.75
N ALA A 20 13.65 -2.72 -0.23
CA ALA A 20 14.45 -3.19 -1.35
C ALA A 20 15.70 -3.94 -0.89
N ASP A 21 15.99 -5.05 -1.55
CA ASP A 21 17.16 -5.89 -1.31
C ASP A 21 17.97 -6.07 -2.60
N THR A 22 19.27 -5.76 -2.54
CA THR A 22 20.15 -5.75 -3.72
C THR A 22 20.33 -7.15 -4.31
N GLU A 23 20.37 -8.19 -3.49
CA GLU A 23 20.54 -9.56 -3.97
C GLU A 23 19.26 -10.05 -4.66
N MET A 24 18.09 -9.72 -4.12
CA MET A 24 16.83 -10.00 -4.78
C MET A 24 16.75 -9.30 -6.15
N ASP A 25 17.17 -8.05 -6.24
CA ASP A 25 17.21 -7.31 -7.51
C ASP A 25 18.14 -7.98 -8.53
N MET A 26 19.29 -8.50 -8.09
CA MET A 26 20.22 -9.24 -8.95
C MET A 26 19.63 -10.57 -9.44
N ILE A 27 18.91 -11.30 -8.58
CA ILE A 27 18.23 -12.54 -8.96
C ILE A 27 17.18 -12.25 -10.03
N VAL A 28 16.30 -11.30 -9.77
CA VAL A 28 15.24 -10.93 -10.73
C VAL A 28 15.82 -10.47 -12.06
N ARG A 29 16.84 -9.62 -12.03
CA ARG A 29 17.54 -9.17 -13.25
C ARG A 29 18.16 -10.34 -14.01
N GLY A 30 18.84 -11.25 -13.31
CA GLY A 30 19.44 -12.44 -13.91
C GLY A 30 18.39 -13.33 -14.60
N VAL A 31 17.21 -13.50 -14.01
CA VAL A 31 16.12 -14.27 -14.64
C VAL A 31 15.63 -13.57 -15.90
N VAL A 32 15.38 -12.27 -15.83
CA VAL A 32 14.85 -11.47 -16.95
C VAL A 32 15.82 -11.38 -18.12
N GLU A 33 17.11 -11.20 -17.85
CA GLU A 33 18.15 -11.01 -18.89
C GLU A 33 18.55 -12.32 -19.57
N ASN A 34 18.47 -13.46 -18.87
CA ASN A 34 18.96 -14.74 -19.38
C ASN A 34 17.85 -15.70 -19.87
N ASN A 35 16.59 -15.36 -19.70
CA ASN A 35 15.48 -16.22 -20.11
C ASN A 35 14.46 -15.46 -20.96
N ALA A 36 13.84 -16.17 -21.90
CA ALA A 36 12.67 -15.66 -22.60
C ALA A 36 11.47 -15.58 -21.64
N ALA A 37 10.67 -14.54 -21.78
CA ALA A 37 9.41 -14.45 -21.03
C ALA A 37 8.45 -15.56 -21.47
N GLU A 38 7.80 -16.23 -20.52
CA GLU A 38 6.73 -17.21 -20.77
C GLU A 38 5.51 -16.53 -21.40
N TYR A 39 5.17 -15.34 -20.92
CA TYR A 39 4.14 -14.48 -21.49
C TYR A 39 4.71 -13.09 -21.72
N ASP A 40 4.38 -12.52 -22.86
CA ASP A 40 4.75 -11.15 -23.25
C ASP A 40 3.61 -10.56 -24.06
N SER A 41 2.92 -9.58 -23.50
CA SER A 41 1.75 -8.97 -24.12
C SER A 41 1.65 -7.48 -23.77
N THR A 42 1.03 -6.70 -24.68
CA THR A 42 0.69 -5.31 -24.42
C THR A 42 -0.81 -5.18 -24.28
N ALA A 43 -1.28 -4.64 -23.16
CA ALA A 43 -2.68 -4.42 -22.91
C ALA A 43 -3.23 -3.22 -23.69
N ALA A 44 -4.56 -3.06 -23.72
CA ALA A 44 -5.23 -1.99 -24.48
C ALA A 44 -4.89 -0.57 -23.97
N ASP A 45 -4.44 -0.44 -22.74
CA ASP A 45 -3.95 0.80 -22.11
C ASP A 45 -2.50 1.17 -22.50
N GLY A 46 -1.84 0.32 -23.30
CA GLY A 46 -0.46 0.50 -23.77
C GLY A 46 0.61 -0.05 -22.82
N PHE A 47 0.26 -0.60 -21.66
CA PHE A 47 1.22 -1.20 -20.77
C PHE A 47 1.62 -2.61 -21.25
N ARG A 48 2.93 -2.89 -21.20
CA ARG A 48 3.49 -4.20 -21.52
C ARG A 48 3.59 -5.03 -20.26
N HIS A 49 3.09 -6.26 -20.33
CA HIS A 49 3.13 -7.25 -19.28
C HIS A 49 4.01 -8.40 -19.71
N GLN A 50 5.03 -8.70 -18.91
CA GLN A 50 5.95 -9.78 -19.13
C GLN A 50 5.98 -10.69 -17.90
N PHE A 51 6.06 -11.99 -18.09
CA PHE A 51 6.03 -12.97 -17.03
C PHE A 51 7.10 -14.04 -17.26
N TRP A 52 7.87 -14.36 -16.22
CA TRP A 52 8.87 -15.41 -16.19
C TRP A 52 8.56 -16.40 -15.08
N VAL A 53 8.82 -17.67 -15.33
CA VAL A 53 8.76 -18.71 -14.30
C VAL A 53 10.16 -18.91 -13.72
N ILE A 54 10.27 -19.00 -12.42
CA ILE A 54 11.48 -19.39 -11.72
C ILE A 54 11.28 -20.82 -11.23
N ASP A 55 11.80 -21.79 -11.96
CA ASP A 55 11.66 -23.22 -11.69
C ASP A 55 12.92 -23.88 -11.10
N ASP A 56 14.05 -23.13 -11.04
CA ASP A 56 15.27 -23.61 -10.38
C ASP A 56 15.09 -23.65 -8.85
N PRO A 57 15.15 -24.87 -8.23
CA PRO A 57 14.98 -25.00 -6.79
C PRO A 57 16.06 -24.30 -5.96
N ALA A 58 17.26 -24.06 -6.54
CA ALA A 58 18.31 -23.35 -5.83
C ALA A 58 17.98 -21.85 -5.76
N VAL A 59 17.48 -21.28 -6.85
CA VAL A 59 17.03 -19.90 -6.91
C VAL A 59 15.80 -19.68 -5.99
N GLN A 60 14.83 -20.61 -6.03
CA GLN A 60 13.65 -20.54 -5.14
C GLN A 60 14.05 -20.55 -3.67
N ARG A 61 14.95 -21.45 -3.26
CA ARG A 61 15.46 -21.48 -1.89
C ARG A 61 16.16 -20.16 -1.51
N ARG A 62 16.98 -19.62 -2.42
CA ARG A 62 17.67 -18.36 -2.13
C ARG A 62 16.71 -17.19 -1.96
N ILE A 63 15.66 -17.11 -2.78
CA ILE A 63 14.58 -16.12 -2.61
C ILE A 63 13.92 -16.28 -1.23
N THR A 64 13.60 -17.50 -0.82
CA THR A 64 13.02 -17.77 0.50
C THR A 64 13.93 -17.30 1.64
N GLU A 65 15.24 -17.64 1.58
CA GLU A 65 16.23 -17.22 2.57
C GLU A 65 16.35 -15.70 2.68
N ILE A 66 16.27 -14.97 1.56
CA ILE A 66 16.28 -13.50 1.57
C ILE A 66 15.01 -12.98 2.28
N PHE A 67 13.83 -13.50 1.95
CA PHE A 67 12.58 -13.09 2.59
C PHE A 67 12.54 -13.41 4.09
N GLU A 68 13.18 -14.48 4.54
CA GLU A 68 13.33 -14.80 5.97
C GLU A 68 14.12 -13.74 6.76
N GLN A 69 15.00 -12.99 6.09
CA GLN A 69 15.78 -11.91 6.70
C GLN A 69 15.07 -10.55 6.67
N ILE A 70 14.01 -10.42 5.87
CA ILE A 70 13.21 -9.20 5.79
C ILE A 70 12.29 -9.14 7.01
N PRO A 71 12.37 -8.10 7.86
CA PRO A 71 11.69 -8.07 9.15
C PRO A 71 10.16 -8.01 9.02
N ALA A 72 9.64 -7.45 7.93
CA ALA A 72 8.22 -7.34 7.69
C ALA A 72 7.90 -7.12 6.21
N LEU A 73 6.77 -7.66 5.76
CA LEU A 73 6.10 -7.28 4.52
C LEU A 73 4.97 -6.30 4.84
N TYR A 74 4.81 -5.30 4.02
CA TYR A 74 3.78 -4.28 4.16
C TYR A 74 2.64 -4.54 3.20
N VAL A 75 1.41 -4.62 3.71
CA VAL A 75 0.23 -4.82 2.86
C VAL A 75 -0.08 -3.54 2.10
N ALA A 76 0.16 -3.53 0.80
CA ALA A 76 -0.17 -2.42 -0.08
C ALA A 76 -1.64 -2.47 -0.54
N ASP A 77 -2.15 -3.66 -0.84
CA ASP A 77 -3.57 -3.92 -1.11
C ASP A 77 -3.98 -5.33 -0.69
N GLY A 78 -5.25 -5.51 -0.37
CA GLY A 78 -5.80 -6.82 0.01
C GLY A 78 -5.78 -7.11 1.51
N HIS A 79 -5.86 -6.12 2.39
CA HIS A 79 -5.89 -6.28 3.85
C HIS A 79 -6.94 -7.30 4.31
N HIS A 80 -8.16 -7.25 3.75
CA HIS A 80 -9.23 -8.19 4.10
C HIS A 80 -8.97 -9.59 3.53
N ARG A 81 -8.37 -9.70 2.35
CA ARG A 81 -7.99 -10.99 1.75
C ARG A 81 -6.90 -11.67 2.57
N THR A 82 -5.84 -10.95 2.93
CA THR A 82 -4.77 -11.43 3.81
C THR A 82 -5.31 -11.92 5.15
N ALA A 83 -6.13 -11.10 5.82
CA ALA A 83 -6.74 -11.47 7.10
C ALA A 83 -7.69 -12.68 6.97
N ALA A 84 -8.43 -12.80 5.87
CA ALA A 84 -9.31 -13.93 5.64
C ALA A 84 -8.53 -15.22 5.39
N ALA A 85 -7.47 -15.19 4.59
CA ALA A 85 -6.60 -16.33 4.32
C ALA A 85 -5.95 -16.82 5.62
N ALA A 86 -5.32 -15.92 6.37
CA ALA A 86 -4.64 -16.25 7.63
C ALA A 86 -5.60 -16.89 8.65
N ARG A 87 -6.79 -16.31 8.85
CA ARG A 87 -7.77 -16.83 9.82
C ARG A 87 -8.33 -18.19 9.42
N VAL A 88 -8.65 -18.39 8.14
CA VAL A 88 -9.15 -19.69 7.65
C VAL A 88 -8.06 -20.74 7.67
N GLY A 89 -6.81 -20.38 7.34
CA GLY A 89 -5.65 -21.26 7.49
C GLY A 89 -5.47 -21.73 8.93
N GLN A 90 -5.51 -20.81 9.90
CA GLN A 90 -5.43 -21.12 11.34
C GLN A 90 -6.59 -22.03 11.82
N GLU A 91 -7.81 -21.81 11.32
CA GLU A 91 -8.96 -22.68 11.65
C GLU A 91 -8.72 -24.11 11.15
N LYS A 92 -8.25 -24.27 9.90
CA LYS A 92 -7.96 -25.57 9.31
C LYS A 92 -6.80 -26.28 9.99
N MET A 93 -5.72 -25.56 10.32
CA MET A 93 -4.59 -26.07 11.09
C MET A 93 -5.07 -26.67 12.43
N LYS A 94 -5.91 -25.94 13.17
CA LYS A 94 -6.43 -26.42 14.48
C LYS A 94 -7.31 -27.66 14.38
N THR A 95 -7.95 -27.86 13.25
CA THR A 95 -8.87 -29.01 13.02
C THR A 95 -8.21 -30.18 12.31
N ASN A 96 -6.98 -30.04 11.83
CA ASN A 96 -6.22 -31.10 11.17
C ASN A 96 -5.21 -31.74 12.14
N PRO A 97 -5.46 -32.94 12.68
CA PRO A 97 -4.53 -33.61 13.58
C PRO A 97 -3.23 -34.08 12.89
N ALA A 98 -3.22 -34.12 11.55
CA ALA A 98 -2.06 -34.49 10.76
C ALA A 98 -1.38 -33.28 10.10
N HIS A 99 -1.54 -32.08 10.68
CA HIS A 99 -0.95 -30.84 10.17
C HIS A 99 0.58 -30.93 10.14
N THR A 100 1.16 -30.63 8.99
CA THR A 100 2.61 -30.64 8.74
C THR A 100 3.18 -29.25 8.46
N GLY A 101 2.37 -28.34 7.94
CA GLY A 101 2.77 -27.01 7.45
C GLY A 101 2.82 -26.93 5.91
N ASP A 102 2.78 -28.06 5.22
CA ASP A 102 2.87 -28.13 3.75
C ASP A 102 1.49 -28.11 3.06
N GLU A 103 0.41 -28.04 3.83
CA GLU A 103 -0.93 -28.04 3.26
C GLU A 103 -1.25 -26.73 2.56
N GLU A 104 -2.02 -26.82 1.47
CA GLU A 104 -2.43 -25.67 0.65
C GLU A 104 -3.05 -24.51 1.44
N TYR A 105 -3.72 -24.78 2.55
CA TYR A 105 -4.27 -23.72 3.41
C TYR A 105 -3.22 -22.93 4.20
N CYS A 106 -1.96 -23.36 4.18
CA CYS A 106 -0.83 -22.61 4.77
C CYS A 106 -0.32 -21.51 3.85
N PHE A 107 -0.75 -21.52 2.58
CA PHE A 107 -0.26 -20.62 1.55
C PHE A 107 -1.38 -19.80 0.94
N PHE A 108 -1.03 -18.66 0.39
CA PHE A 108 -1.88 -17.86 -0.46
C PHE A 108 -1.03 -17.11 -1.50
N LEU A 109 -1.62 -16.83 -2.66
CA LEU A 109 -0.94 -16.13 -3.74
C LEU A 109 -0.70 -14.67 -3.35
N ALA A 110 0.54 -14.22 -3.48
CA ALA A 110 0.94 -12.84 -3.24
C ALA A 110 1.74 -12.29 -4.43
N VAL A 111 1.55 -11.01 -4.71
CA VAL A 111 2.40 -10.21 -5.57
C VAL A 111 3.22 -9.31 -4.65
N ILE A 112 4.54 -9.33 -4.78
CA ILE A 112 5.44 -8.68 -3.83
C ILE A 112 6.41 -7.78 -4.62
N PHE A 113 6.47 -6.48 -4.30
CA PHE A 113 7.37 -5.53 -4.94
C PHE A 113 8.31 -4.88 -3.93
N PRO A 114 9.56 -4.57 -4.31
CA PRO A 114 10.42 -3.72 -3.51
C PRO A 114 9.83 -2.30 -3.43
N ASP A 115 9.99 -1.64 -2.31
CA ASP A 115 9.49 -0.28 -2.07
C ASP A 115 10.07 0.74 -3.07
N SER A 116 11.29 0.51 -3.54
CA SER A 116 11.97 1.32 -4.57
C SER A 116 11.26 1.34 -5.93
N GLN A 117 10.41 0.34 -6.22
CA GLN A 117 9.63 0.25 -7.46
C GLN A 117 8.18 0.71 -7.30
N LEU A 118 7.79 1.15 -6.11
CA LEU A 118 6.45 1.61 -5.80
C LEU A 118 6.41 3.12 -5.64
N LYS A 119 5.26 3.68 -5.96
CA LYS A 119 4.97 5.09 -5.75
C LYS A 119 3.65 5.22 -5.01
N ILE A 120 3.68 5.93 -3.88
CA ILE A 120 2.46 6.36 -3.21
C ILE A 120 1.92 7.56 -3.99
N ILE A 121 0.66 7.47 -4.40
CA ILE A 121 -0.06 8.55 -5.08
C ILE A 121 -1.05 9.20 -4.12
N ASP A 122 -1.42 10.45 -4.42
CA ASP A 122 -2.36 11.21 -3.60
C ASP A 122 -3.72 10.50 -3.52
N TYR A 123 -4.24 10.38 -2.30
CA TYR A 123 -5.59 9.91 -2.07
C TYR A 123 -6.52 11.11 -1.85
N ASN A 124 -6.92 11.74 -2.94
CA ASN A 124 -7.70 12.97 -2.92
C ASN A 124 -9.13 12.73 -2.41
N ARG A 125 -9.64 13.68 -1.64
CA ARG A 125 -11.00 13.69 -1.10
C ARG A 125 -11.78 14.87 -1.67
N LEU A 126 -13.01 14.61 -2.06
CA LEU A 126 -13.96 15.66 -2.44
C LEU A 126 -14.86 15.97 -1.25
N VAL A 127 -14.90 17.24 -0.88
CA VAL A 127 -15.81 17.75 0.14
C VAL A 127 -17.04 18.30 -0.57
N LYS A 128 -18.22 17.80 -0.22
CA LYS A 128 -19.48 18.11 -0.91
C LYS A 128 -19.88 19.56 -0.71
N ASP A 129 -19.76 20.05 0.50
CA ASP A 129 -20.11 21.45 0.88
C ASP A 129 -19.25 21.90 2.07
N LEU A 130 -19.35 23.16 2.43
CA LEU A 130 -18.58 23.75 3.52
C LEU A 130 -19.34 23.75 4.86
N ASN A 131 -20.33 22.90 5.01
CA ASN A 131 -21.17 22.82 6.22
C ASN A 131 -21.73 24.17 6.67
N GLY A 132 -22.20 24.97 5.71
CA GLY A 132 -22.77 26.32 5.94
C GLY A 132 -21.75 27.42 6.15
N LEU A 133 -20.46 27.15 6.13
CA LEU A 133 -19.39 28.15 6.22
C LEU A 133 -19.16 28.83 4.86
N THR A 134 -18.78 30.09 4.90
CA THR A 134 -18.17 30.74 3.74
C THR A 134 -16.71 30.27 3.57
N PRO A 135 -16.11 30.39 2.38
CA PRO A 135 -14.69 30.07 2.20
C PRO A 135 -13.75 30.76 3.21
N GLY A 136 -13.98 32.02 3.51
CA GLY A 136 -13.18 32.75 4.49
C GLY A 136 -13.36 32.22 5.93
N GLN A 137 -14.57 31.81 6.29
CA GLN A 137 -14.82 31.21 7.61
C GLN A 137 -14.16 29.81 7.72
N LEU A 138 -14.15 29.03 6.64
CA LEU A 138 -13.43 27.76 6.63
C LEU A 138 -11.92 27.97 6.79
N LEU A 139 -11.32 28.90 6.04
CA LEU A 139 -9.89 29.22 6.18
C LEU A 139 -9.54 29.64 7.61
N ALA A 140 -10.33 30.55 8.20
CA ALA A 140 -10.14 30.99 9.60
C ALA A 140 -10.31 29.84 10.62
N ALA A 141 -11.17 28.86 10.34
CA ALA A 141 -11.32 27.67 11.17
C ALA A 141 -10.09 26.75 11.07
N LEU A 142 -9.57 26.53 9.85
CA LEU A 142 -8.40 25.72 9.59
C LEU A 142 -7.12 26.31 10.18
N GLU A 143 -6.99 27.64 10.25
CA GLU A 143 -5.86 28.33 10.87
C GLU A 143 -5.67 28.00 12.36
N LYS A 144 -6.65 27.43 13.03
CA LYS A 144 -6.48 26.97 14.42
C LYS A 144 -5.51 25.79 14.51
N SER A 145 -5.57 24.88 13.55
CA SER A 145 -4.80 23.62 13.54
C SER A 145 -3.70 23.60 12.48
N PHE A 146 -3.80 24.41 11.45
CA PHE A 146 -2.85 24.47 10.34
C PHE A 146 -2.23 25.85 10.17
N ALA A 147 -1.00 25.89 9.68
CA ALA A 147 -0.48 27.06 8.98
C ALA A 147 -1.06 27.04 7.57
N VAL A 148 -1.87 28.04 7.22
CA VAL A 148 -2.56 28.14 5.93
C VAL A 148 -1.82 29.13 5.04
N GLU A 149 -1.44 28.73 3.84
CA GLU A 149 -0.77 29.58 2.87
C GLU A 149 -1.46 29.51 1.52
N ASP A 150 -1.80 30.67 0.95
CA ASP A 150 -2.37 30.76 -0.41
C ASP A 150 -1.28 30.52 -1.47
N LYS A 151 -1.43 29.51 -2.28
CA LYS A 151 -0.51 29.10 -3.35
C LYS A 151 -0.96 29.61 -4.75
N GLY A 152 -2.07 30.33 -4.82
CA GLY A 152 -2.56 30.90 -6.08
C GLY A 152 -3.42 29.94 -6.89
N THR A 153 -3.35 30.06 -8.22
CA THR A 153 -4.20 29.30 -9.18
C THR A 153 -3.52 28.08 -9.77
N GLU A 154 -2.18 28.02 -9.69
CA GLU A 154 -1.41 26.89 -10.18
C GLU A 154 -1.53 25.70 -9.23
N ILE A 155 -1.55 24.48 -9.77
CA ILE A 155 -1.68 23.25 -8.97
C ILE A 155 -0.53 23.18 -7.96
N TYR A 156 -0.89 23.04 -6.71
CA TYR A 156 0.07 22.84 -5.62
C TYR A 156 0.14 21.36 -5.22
N HIS A 157 1.34 20.82 -5.15
CA HIS A 157 1.61 19.47 -4.66
C HIS A 157 2.45 19.54 -3.39
N PRO A 158 1.98 19.04 -2.23
CA PRO A 158 2.77 18.97 -1.02
C PRO A 158 3.94 17.98 -1.20
N THR A 159 5.09 18.34 -0.64
CA THR A 159 6.33 17.52 -0.69
C THR A 159 6.82 17.10 0.69
N GLU A 160 6.23 17.68 1.75
CA GLU A 160 6.62 17.44 3.12
C GLU A 160 5.53 16.65 3.87
N LEU A 161 5.92 15.91 4.92
CA LEU A 161 4.97 15.28 5.82
C LEU A 161 4.09 16.31 6.51
N HIS A 162 2.85 15.93 6.80
CA HIS A 162 1.86 16.77 7.52
C HIS A 162 1.50 18.04 6.77
N ASN A 163 1.79 18.10 5.48
CA ASN A 163 1.40 19.15 4.58
C ASN A 163 0.34 18.63 3.58
N PHE A 164 -0.73 19.39 3.41
CA PHE A 164 -1.86 19.03 2.55
C PHE A 164 -2.11 20.15 1.55
N ALA A 165 -2.57 19.76 0.36
CA ALA A 165 -3.09 20.69 -0.63
C ALA A 165 -4.62 20.76 -0.52
N MET A 166 -5.17 21.96 -0.49
CA MET A 166 -6.61 22.20 -0.56
C MET A 166 -6.94 23.10 -1.76
N TYR A 167 -7.88 22.68 -2.58
CA TYR A 167 -8.44 23.54 -3.63
C TYR A 167 -9.78 24.09 -3.17
N LEU A 168 -9.88 25.41 -3.09
CA LEU A 168 -11.07 26.10 -2.63
C LEU A 168 -11.29 27.39 -3.42
N GLY A 169 -12.47 27.56 -4.00
CA GLY A 169 -12.87 28.80 -4.67
C GLY A 169 -11.96 29.21 -5.83
N GLY A 170 -11.39 28.27 -6.57
CA GLY A 170 -10.49 28.55 -7.71
C GLY A 170 -9.02 28.76 -7.32
N ARG A 171 -8.65 28.54 -6.07
CA ARG A 171 -7.28 28.72 -5.54
C ARG A 171 -6.80 27.51 -4.79
N TRP A 172 -5.50 27.31 -4.81
CA TRP A 172 -4.81 26.27 -4.02
C TRP A 172 -4.27 26.87 -2.72
N TYR A 173 -4.35 26.09 -1.68
CA TYR A 173 -3.82 26.40 -0.36
C TYR A 173 -2.93 25.26 0.14
N SER A 174 -1.83 25.61 0.79
CA SER A 174 -1.04 24.70 1.59
C SER A 174 -1.54 24.74 3.02
N LEU A 175 -1.79 23.56 3.59
CA LEU A 175 -2.19 23.37 4.98
C LEU A 175 -1.12 22.56 5.68
N THR A 176 -0.26 23.19 6.48
CA THR A 176 0.75 22.48 7.28
C THR A 176 0.25 22.32 8.70
N ALA A 177 0.14 21.09 9.19
CA ALA A 177 -0.33 20.82 10.55
C ALA A 177 0.62 21.46 11.57
N LYS A 178 0.07 22.16 12.56
CA LYS A 178 0.87 22.82 13.60
C LYS A 178 1.39 21.81 14.61
N ALA A 179 2.58 22.03 15.12
CA ALA A 179 3.13 21.23 16.21
C ALA A 179 2.15 21.17 17.41
N GLY A 180 1.97 20.00 17.98
CA GLY A 180 1.06 19.75 19.09
C GLY A 180 -0.41 19.52 18.70
N THR A 181 -0.74 19.50 17.40
CA THR A 181 -2.07 19.10 16.92
C THR A 181 -2.19 17.60 16.64
N TYR A 182 -1.10 16.88 16.69
CA TYR A 182 -0.99 15.42 16.58
C TYR A 182 0.13 14.93 17.51
N ASP A 183 0.17 13.63 17.80
CA ASP A 183 1.18 12.99 18.65
C ASP A 183 2.18 12.21 17.77
N ASP A 184 3.43 12.66 17.75
CA ASP A 184 4.53 12.03 17.01
C ASP A 184 4.86 10.61 17.52
N ASN A 185 4.46 10.27 18.75
CA ASN A 185 4.68 8.96 19.35
C ASN A 185 3.51 7.98 19.11
N ASP A 186 2.37 8.46 18.62
CA ASP A 186 1.25 7.61 18.22
C ASP A 186 1.44 7.17 16.76
N PRO A 187 1.75 5.89 16.48
CA PRO A 187 2.00 5.41 15.12
C PRO A 187 0.78 5.51 14.18
N ILE A 188 -0.42 5.73 14.73
CA ILE A 188 -1.64 5.95 13.96
C ILE A 188 -1.98 7.44 13.91
N GLY A 189 -1.83 8.14 15.02
CA GLY A 189 -2.12 9.58 15.16
C GLY A 189 -1.24 10.45 14.28
N VAL A 190 0.01 10.05 14.05
CA VAL A 190 0.98 10.76 13.22
C VAL A 190 0.73 10.62 11.71
N LEU A 191 -0.12 9.69 11.28
CA LEU A 191 -0.40 9.49 9.85
C LEU A 191 -1.20 10.67 9.28
N ASP A 192 -0.78 11.16 8.11
CA ASP A 192 -1.43 12.28 7.41
C ASP A 192 -2.94 12.09 7.24
N VAL A 193 -3.37 10.85 6.94
CA VAL A 193 -4.80 10.52 6.83
C VAL A 193 -5.54 10.70 8.16
N THR A 194 -4.91 10.41 9.28
CA THR A 194 -5.48 10.58 10.61
C THR A 194 -5.52 12.05 11.01
N ILE A 195 -4.42 12.77 10.79
CA ILE A 195 -4.32 14.21 11.04
C ILE A 195 -5.41 14.96 10.26
N LEU A 196 -5.52 14.71 8.95
CA LEU A 196 -6.54 15.34 8.11
C LEU A 196 -7.96 15.00 8.58
N SER A 197 -8.23 13.74 8.96
CA SER A 197 -9.56 13.30 9.39
C SER A 197 -9.98 13.87 10.74
N ASN A 198 -9.03 14.20 11.61
CA ASN A 198 -9.31 14.71 12.95
C ASN A 198 -9.39 16.25 13.01
N LEU A 199 -8.74 16.95 12.08
CA LEU A 199 -8.57 18.39 12.13
C LEU A 199 -9.38 19.15 11.06
N VAL A 200 -9.97 18.46 10.08
CA VAL A 200 -10.84 18.98 9.02
C VAL A 200 -12.20 18.26 9.04
#